data_b6f3aab9f1fd71374fb839cee1a7e3a3
#
_entry.id   b6f3aab9f1fd71374fb839cee1a7e3a3
#
_cell.length_a   1.000
_cell.length_b   1.000
_cell.length_c   1.000
_cell.angle_alpha   90.00
_cell.angle_beta   90.00
_cell.angle_gamma   90.00
#
_symmetry.space_group_name_H-M   'P 1'
#
loop_
_entity.id
_entity.type
_entity.pdbx_description
1 polymer ?
#
loop_
_entity_poly.entity_id
_entity_poly.type
_entity_poly.pdbx_seq_one_letter_code
_entity_poly.pdbx_strand_id
1 'polypeptide(L)'
;ADKEQADPSCRPAISGSVSDMSAYDTVFIGYPIWHGQAPRIISTFLESNDFSGKTIVPFCTSHSSGIGSSDSDLHSLTSDSAVWMNGKRFSSSSDRSEITEWVKMLNLNIQLPTTANRDVSSFDLASGKNGSAPTVMLNSGYEMPILGLGTYSLHGDTVKNSVTAALNHGVRLIDTAYMYGNEKEIGEAIRASDVPREEIFVFTKIYPGEQFENPEKAIQDALDTLDIDYIDMMLLHHPGANDVKAYLAIEKFVEQGKIRSIGLSNWYIEEIDDFIAQVNIKPALIQNEIHPYYQEKEVVEYMHNLGIVMQAWYPFGGRGHTGAMLSDKTISNIAESHGVSAAQVILRWHLQRGIVAIPGSSNPDHILENISVFDFELTDKEMEDIAALDRNEKHDWY
;
A
#
# COMPACT_ATOMS: atom_id res chain seq x y z
N ALA A 1 -25.89 24.46 6.85
CA ALA A 1 -26.01 23.73 8.12
C ALA A 1 -27.31 24.07 8.85
N ASP A 2 -27.56 25.34 9.34
CA ASP A 2 -28.70 25.65 10.21
C ASP A 2 -30.07 25.41 9.54
N LYS A 3 -30.23 25.81 8.28
CA LYS A 3 -31.48 25.58 7.52
C LYS A 3 -31.72 24.11 7.24
N GLU A 4 -30.67 23.38 6.96
CA GLU A 4 -30.66 21.97 6.67
C GLU A 4 -30.99 21.14 7.92
N GLN A 5 -30.39 21.50 9.06
CA GLN A 5 -30.60 20.82 10.32
C GLN A 5 -31.98 21.07 10.90
N ALA A 6 -32.58 22.24 10.62
CA ALA A 6 -33.92 22.61 11.08
C ALA A 6 -35.03 21.82 10.36
N ASP A 7 -34.78 21.25 9.21
CA ASP A 7 -35.72 20.42 8.44
C ASP A 7 -35.41 18.94 8.57
N PRO A 8 -36.19 18.15 9.32
CA PRO A 8 -35.99 16.73 9.48
C PRO A 8 -36.11 15.94 8.17
N SER A 9 -36.78 16.47 7.17
CA SER A 9 -36.95 15.83 5.85
C SER A 9 -35.83 16.18 4.86
N CYS A 10 -34.93 17.07 5.22
CA CYS A 10 -33.81 17.46 4.35
C CYS A 10 -32.89 16.27 4.08
N ARG A 11 -32.58 16.06 2.78
CA ARG A 11 -31.68 15.01 2.30
C ARG A 11 -30.65 15.61 1.34
N PRO A 12 -29.54 16.13 1.87
CA PRO A 12 -28.47 16.68 1.04
C PRO A 12 -27.93 15.61 0.08
N ALA A 13 -27.54 16.03 -1.12
CA ALA A 13 -26.96 15.12 -2.10
C ALA A 13 -25.58 14.64 -1.63
N ILE A 14 -25.30 13.36 -1.85
CA ILE A 14 -23.99 12.73 -1.64
C ILE A 14 -23.29 12.63 -2.99
N SER A 15 -22.01 13.01 -3.04
CA SER A 15 -21.16 12.76 -4.19
C SER A 15 -20.44 11.42 -3.97
N GLY A 16 -20.64 10.48 -4.88
CA GLY A 16 -20.11 9.10 -4.78
C GLY A 16 -21.14 8.11 -4.23
N SER A 17 -20.82 6.84 -4.33
CA SER A 17 -21.63 5.72 -3.83
C SER A 17 -20.73 4.61 -3.32
N VAL A 18 -21.21 3.81 -2.35
CA VAL A 18 -20.59 2.54 -2.01
C VAL A 18 -20.94 1.57 -3.12
N SER A 19 -19.94 1.03 -3.81
CA SER A 19 -20.14 0.16 -4.99
C SER A 19 -20.82 -1.17 -4.63
N ASP A 20 -20.53 -1.70 -3.45
CA ASP A 20 -21.14 -2.96 -2.95
C ASP A 20 -21.22 -2.94 -1.41
N MET A 21 -22.38 -2.59 -0.87
CA MET A 21 -22.63 -2.63 0.57
C MET A 21 -22.68 -4.07 1.11
N SER A 22 -22.94 -5.07 0.28
CA SER A 22 -23.02 -6.48 0.72
C SER A 22 -21.68 -7.04 1.18
N ALA A 23 -20.57 -6.43 0.78
CA ALA A 23 -19.22 -6.82 1.18
C ALA A 23 -18.91 -6.53 2.67
N TYR A 24 -19.77 -5.80 3.38
CA TYR A 24 -19.50 -5.35 4.75
C TYR A 24 -20.54 -5.92 5.72
N ASP A 25 -20.10 -6.57 6.80
CA ASP A 25 -20.97 -7.02 7.91
C ASP A 25 -21.11 -5.97 9.00
N THR A 26 -20.11 -5.12 9.17
CA THR A 26 -20.08 -4.04 10.18
C THR A 26 -19.73 -2.71 9.53
N VAL A 27 -20.49 -1.67 9.87
CA VAL A 27 -20.31 -0.32 9.33
C VAL A 27 -20.17 0.68 10.49
N PHE A 28 -19.03 1.36 10.56
CA PHE A 28 -18.81 2.46 11.48
C PHE A 28 -19.32 3.76 10.86
N ILE A 29 -20.19 4.49 11.60
CA ILE A 29 -20.74 5.76 11.13
C ILE A 29 -20.29 6.87 12.05
N GLY A 30 -19.38 7.72 11.56
CA GLY A 30 -18.82 8.85 12.28
C GLY A 30 -19.40 10.19 11.82
N TYR A 31 -19.77 11.08 12.77
CA TYR A 31 -20.32 12.40 12.45
C TYR A 31 -20.05 13.43 13.55
N PRO A 32 -19.96 14.73 13.21
CA PRO A 32 -20.00 15.78 14.22
C PRO A 32 -21.42 15.99 14.75
N ILE A 33 -21.55 16.45 16.01
CA ILE A 33 -22.86 16.82 16.56
C ILE A 33 -23.21 18.24 16.12
N TRP A 34 -24.31 18.39 15.39
CA TRP A 34 -24.90 19.68 14.99
C TRP A 34 -26.27 19.88 15.66
N HIS A 35 -26.38 20.87 16.53
CA HIS A 35 -27.60 21.14 17.29
C HIS A 35 -28.18 19.90 18.01
N GLY A 36 -27.28 19.07 18.55
CA GLY A 36 -27.68 17.87 19.30
C GLY A 36 -28.00 16.63 18.43
N GLN A 37 -27.85 16.71 17.11
CA GLN A 37 -28.19 15.66 16.15
C GLN A 37 -27.05 15.37 15.19
N ALA A 38 -27.15 14.26 14.45
CA ALA A 38 -26.28 13.97 13.31
C ALA A 38 -26.64 14.90 12.13
N PRO A 39 -25.65 15.29 11.30
CA PRO A 39 -25.93 16.04 10.06
C PRO A 39 -26.86 15.27 9.13
N ARG A 40 -27.78 15.96 8.44
CA ARG A 40 -28.80 15.34 7.56
C ARG A 40 -28.23 14.50 6.41
N ILE A 41 -26.98 14.74 6.01
CA ILE A 41 -26.28 13.91 5.02
C ILE A 41 -26.10 12.46 5.50
N ILE A 42 -26.01 12.23 6.80
CA ILE A 42 -25.97 10.87 7.38
C ILE A 42 -27.30 10.16 7.12
N SER A 43 -28.42 10.86 7.24
CA SER A 43 -29.74 10.31 6.91
C SER A 43 -29.83 9.92 5.42
N THR A 44 -29.30 10.77 4.53
CA THR A 44 -29.23 10.45 3.09
C THR A 44 -28.42 9.18 2.84
N PHE A 45 -27.27 9.02 3.49
CA PHE A 45 -26.42 7.84 3.35
C PHE A 45 -27.12 6.57 3.81
N LEU A 46 -27.78 6.61 4.97
CA LEU A 46 -28.51 5.46 5.53
C LEU A 46 -29.67 5.02 4.65
N GLU A 47 -30.44 5.96 4.11
CA GLU A 47 -31.56 5.66 3.23
C GLU A 47 -31.15 5.22 1.82
N SER A 48 -29.91 5.53 1.40
CA SER A 48 -29.41 5.20 0.06
C SER A 48 -28.73 3.83 -0.04
N ASN A 49 -28.55 3.13 1.09
CA ASN A 49 -27.85 1.87 1.13
C ASN A 49 -28.63 0.80 1.92
N ASP A 50 -28.41 -0.47 1.61
CA ASP A 50 -29.05 -1.59 2.33
C ASP A 50 -28.18 -2.03 3.53
N PHE A 51 -28.72 -1.82 4.73
CA PHE A 51 -28.09 -2.23 5.99
C PHE A 51 -28.73 -3.50 6.59
N SER A 52 -29.51 -4.23 5.82
CA SER A 52 -30.19 -5.46 6.31
C SER A 52 -29.18 -6.47 6.86
N GLY A 53 -29.36 -6.87 8.11
CA GLY A 53 -28.51 -7.85 8.80
C GLY A 53 -27.12 -7.34 9.22
N LYS A 54 -26.81 -6.06 9.01
CA LYS A 54 -25.50 -5.47 9.33
C LYS A 54 -25.46 -4.92 10.75
N THR A 55 -24.27 -4.90 11.32
CA THR A 55 -23.98 -4.20 12.59
C THR A 55 -23.55 -2.76 12.29
N ILE A 56 -24.25 -1.79 12.90
CA ILE A 56 -23.95 -0.36 12.76
C ILE A 56 -23.36 0.16 14.06
N VAL A 57 -22.22 0.78 13.99
CA VAL A 57 -21.47 1.33 15.15
C VAL A 57 -21.35 2.84 15.01
N PRO A 58 -22.25 3.61 15.65
CA PRO A 58 -22.19 5.05 15.58
C PRO A 58 -21.12 5.63 16.49
N PHE A 59 -20.46 6.68 16.05
CA PHE A 59 -19.61 7.51 16.91
C PHE A 59 -19.69 8.97 16.50
N CYS A 60 -19.43 9.87 17.43
CA CYS A 60 -19.43 11.28 17.11
C CYS A 60 -18.21 12.01 17.64
N THR A 61 -17.89 13.14 17.01
CA THR A 61 -16.92 14.10 17.50
C THR A 61 -17.64 15.36 17.95
N SER A 62 -17.35 15.83 19.17
CA SER A 62 -17.89 17.11 19.65
C SER A 62 -17.01 17.70 20.73
N HIS A 63 -17.05 19.03 20.90
CA HIS A 63 -16.30 19.71 21.95
C HIS A 63 -16.86 19.40 23.35
N SER A 64 -18.17 19.45 23.53
CA SER A 64 -18.82 19.28 24.84
C SER A 64 -20.09 18.42 24.83
N SER A 65 -20.82 18.36 23.71
CA SER A 65 -22.07 17.60 23.62
C SER A 65 -21.78 16.10 23.55
N GLY A 66 -22.47 15.30 24.32
CA GLY A 66 -22.48 13.83 24.18
C GLY A 66 -23.16 13.42 22.88
N ILE A 67 -23.12 12.10 22.55
CA ILE A 67 -23.84 11.56 21.40
C ILE A 67 -25.38 11.73 21.54
N GLY A 68 -25.89 11.75 22.79
CA GLY A 68 -27.29 11.98 23.10
C GLY A 68 -28.20 10.95 22.44
N SER A 69 -29.28 11.45 21.80
CA SER A 69 -30.18 10.63 20.97
C SER A 69 -29.82 10.66 19.48
N SER A 70 -28.68 11.28 19.12
CA SER A 70 -28.34 11.50 17.71
C SER A 70 -28.13 10.21 16.92
N ASP A 71 -27.77 9.12 17.59
CA ASP A 71 -27.70 7.76 16.99
C ASP A 71 -29.07 7.11 16.93
N SER A 72 -29.84 7.11 18.02
CA SER A 72 -31.16 6.48 18.07
C SER A 72 -32.17 7.13 17.11
N ASP A 73 -32.02 8.42 16.84
CA ASP A 73 -32.83 9.14 15.85
C ASP A 73 -32.60 8.64 14.41
N LEU A 74 -31.47 7.96 14.16
CA LEU A 74 -31.10 7.38 12.87
C LEU A 74 -31.60 5.93 12.67
N HIS A 75 -31.98 5.23 13.72
CA HIS A 75 -32.34 3.79 13.64
C HIS A 75 -33.50 3.53 12.69
N SER A 76 -34.48 4.41 12.66
CA SER A 76 -35.67 4.28 11.78
C SER A 76 -35.36 4.44 10.28
N LEU A 77 -34.14 4.86 9.94
CA LEU A 77 -33.70 5.07 8.54
C LEU A 77 -33.06 3.81 7.94
N THR A 78 -32.94 2.73 8.72
CA THR A 78 -32.37 1.46 8.28
C THR A 78 -33.40 0.32 8.45
N SER A 79 -33.07 -0.84 7.90
CA SER A 79 -33.90 -2.05 8.06
C SER A 79 -34.02 -2.46 9.54
N ASP A 80 -35.17 -3.01 9.93
CA ASP A 80 -35.41 -3.59 11.27
C ASP A 80 -34.44 -4.73 11.61
N SER A 81 -33.77 -5.33 10.62
CA SER A 81 -32.76 -6.36 10.81
C SER A 81 -31.36 -5.80 11.04
N ALA A 82 -31.15 -4.48 10.92
CA ALA A 82 -29.89 -3.84 11.27
C ALA A 82 -29.70 -3.81 12.79
N VAL A 83 -28.50 -4.15 13.25
CA VAL A 83 -28.14 -4.16 14.67
C VAL A 83 -27.34 -2.91 15.01
N TRP A 84 -27.92 -1.99 15.74
CA TRP A 84 -27.25 -0.79 16.20
C TRP A 84 -26.54 -1.02 17.54
N MET A 85 -25.25 -0.68 17.58
CA MET A 85 -24.45 -0.71 18.79
C MET A 85 -24.57 0.61 19.55
N ASN A 86 -24.19 0.62 20.83
CA ASN A 86 -24.12 1.85 21.61
C ASN A 86 -23.06 2.78 21.05
N GLY A 87 -23.45 3.99 20.72
CA GLY A 87 -22.54 4.97 20.14
C GLY A 87 -21.58 5.59 21.19
N LYS A 88 -20.44 6.08 20.70
CA LYS A 88 -19.42 6.77 21.53
C LYS A 88 -19.11 8.16 21.01
N ARG A 89 -18.92 9.08 21.95
CA ARG A 89 -18.37 10.41 21.68
C ARG A 89 -16.86 10.41 21.86
N PHE A 90 -16.15 10.99 20.92
CA PHE A 90 -14.74 11.35 21.03
C PHE A 90 -14.58 12.88 21.11
N SER A 91 -13.57 13.33 21.85
CA SER A 91 -13.18 14.73 21.93
C SER A 91 -11.93 15.00 21.09
N SER A 92 -11.54 16.25 20.96
CA SER A 92 -10.27 16.61 20.30
C SER A 92 -9.01 16.13 21.05
N SER A 93 -9.16 15.64 22.29
CA SER A 93 -8.10 15.06 23.11
C SER A 93 -8.13 13.53 23.16
N SER A 94 -9.10 12.90 22.49
CA SER A 94 -9.16 11.43 22.43
C SER A 94 -7.99 10.91 21.59
N ASP A 95 -7.25 9.99 22.16
CA ASP A 95 -6.08 9.38 21.52
C ASP A 95 -6.40 8.00 20.92
N ARG A 96 -5.42 7.44 20.23
CA ARG A 96 -5.53 6.12 19.61
C ARG A 96 -5.81 5.00 20.62
N SER A 97 -5.25 5.12 21.83
CA SER A 97 -5.46 4.12 22.88
C SER A 97 -6.93 4.08 23.30
N GLU A 98 -7.56 5.25 23.51
CA GLU A 98 -8.98 5.35 23.86
C GLU A 98 -9.88 4.74 22.77
N ILE A 99 -9.55 5.00 21.49
CA ILE A 99 -10.30 4.45 20.35
C ILE A 99 -10.12 2.93 20.29
N THR A 100 -8.89 2.44 20.43
CA THR A 100 -8.57 1.01 20.40
C THR A 100 -9.29 0.24 21.50
N GLU A 101 -9.27 0.76 22.72
CA GLU A 101 -9.97 0.12 23.85
C GLU A 101 -11.49 0.13 23.66
N TRP A 102 -12.04 1.21 23.11
CA TRP A 102 -13.46 1.24 22.77
C TRP A 102 -13.84 0.19 21.72
N VAL A 103 -13.07 0.07 20.63
CA VAL A 103 -13.32 -0.94 19.59
C VAL A 103 -13.24 -2.35 20.16
N LYS A 104 -12.27 -2.64 21.03
CA LYS A 104 -12.18 -3.93 21.75
C LYS A 104 -13.43 -4.21 22.60
N MET A 105 -13.94 -3.20 23.31
CA MET A 105 -15.13 -3.34 24.17
C MET A 105 -16.41 -3.61 23.40
N LEU A 106 -16.49 -3.24 22.11
CA LEU A 106 -17.65 -3.53 21.27
C LEU A 106 -17.85 -5.03 21.04
N ASN A 107 -16.85 -5.84 21.31
CA ASN A 107 -16.86 -7.30 21.12
C ASN A 107 -17.46 -7.73 19.77
N LEU A 108 -17.21 -6.89 18.76
CA LEU A 108 -17.63 -7.18 17.41
C LEU A 108 -16.84 -8.40 16.95
N ASN A 109 -17.49 -9.31 16.26
CA ASN A 109 -16.81 -10.40 15.57
C ASN A 109 -16.09 -9.84 14.32
N ILE A 110 -15.49 -8.67 14.50
CA ILE A 110 -14.53 -8.14 13.52
C ILE A 110 -13.34 -9.10 13.64
N GLN A 111 -13.16 -9.92 12.64
CA GLN A 111 -11.80 -10.32 12.35
C GLN A 111 -11.09 -9.01 11.98
N LEU A 112 -10.62 -8.29 13.02
CA LEU A 112 -9.51 -7.37 12.78
C LEU A 112 -8.54 -8.21 11.97
N PRO A 113 -8.03 -7.71 10.84
CA PRO A 113 -6.90 -8.35 10.23
C PRO A 113 -5.91 -8.48 11.37
N THR A 114 -5.87 -9.69 11.93
CA THR A 114 -4.93 -9.99 12.99
C THR A 114 -3.60 -9.59 12.41
N THR A 115 -2.82 -8.80 13.15
CA THR A 115 -1.38 -8.66 12.93
C THR A 115 -0.68 -10.02 13.15
N ALA A 116 -1.44 -11.09 13.39
CA ALA A 116 -1.03 -12.46 13.34
C ALA A 116 -0.89 -12.83 11.86
N ASN A 117 0.34 -12.76 11.40
CA ASN A 117 0.87 -13.41 10.19
C ASN A 117 -0.16 -13.62 9.08
N ARG A 118 -0.50 -12.53 8.35
CA ARG A 118 -1.06 -12.71 7.01
C ARG A 118 -0.02 -13.48 6.23
N ASP A 119 -0.45 -14.54 5.58
CA ASP A 119 0.41 -15.23 4.64
C ASP A 119 0.66 -14.28 3.46
N VAL A 120 1.83 -13.66 3.49
CA VAL A 120 2.34 -12.80 2.40
C VAL A 120 3.38 -13.53 1.57
N SER A 121 3.55 -14.85 1.81
CA SER A 121 4.52 -15.70 1.12
C SER A 121 4.04 -16.16 -0.26
N SER A 122 2.76 -15.91 -0.59
CA SER A 122 2.17 -16.26 -1.87
C SER A 122 1.17 -15.21 -2.35
N PHE A 123 1.05 -15.05 -3.68
CA PHE A 123 0.12 -14.13 -4.31
C PHE A 123 -0.93 -14.87 -5.14
N ASP A 124 -2.16 -14.35 -5.20
CA ASP A 124 -3.17 -14.82 -6.15
C ASP A 124 -2.86 -14.29 -7.56
N LEU A 125 -1.97 -15.00 -8.26
CA LEU A 125 -1.52 -14.60 -9.60
C LEU A 125 -2.60 -14.77 -10.68
N ALA A 126 -3.65 -15.54 -10.39
CA ALA A 126 -4.76 -15.77 -11.33
C ALA A 126 -5.76 -14.61 -11.37
N SER A 127 -5.76 -13.74 -10.35
CA SER A 127 -6.67 -12.60 -10.27
C SER A 127 -6.28 -11.42 -11.16
N GLY A 128 -5.09 -11.44 -11.77
CA GLY A 128 -4.64 -10.42 -12.72
C GLY A 128 -5.59 -10.31 -13.91
N LYS A 129 -6.27 -9.17 -14.06
CA LYS A 129 -7.23 -8.91 -15.13
C LYS A 129 -6.84 -7.64 -15.91
N ASN A 130 -7.05 -7.68 -17.23
CA ASN A 130 -6.97 -6.49 -18.11
C ASN A 130 -5.61 -5.76 -18.10
N GLY A 131 -4.49 -6.49 -17.96
CA GLY A 131 -3.15 -5.89 -17.94
C GLY A 131 -2.74 -5.24 -16.62
N SER A 132 -3.59 -5.31 -15.57
CA SER A 132 -3.22 -4.85 -14.23
C SER A 132 -2.68 -6.00 -13.38
N ALA A 133 -1.62 -5.75 -12.62
CA ALA A 133 -1.09 -6.70 -11.66
C ALA A 133 -2.11 -6.97 -10.53
N PRO A 134 -2.20 -8.21 -10.02
CA PRO A 134 -2.88 -8.50 -8.77
C PRO A 134 -2.34 -7.66 -7.62
N THR A 135 -3.08 -7.62 -6.50
CA THR A 135 -2.67 -6.89 -5.30
C THR A 135 -2.35 -7.83 -4.16
N VAL A 136 -1.52 -7.36 -3.23
CA VAL A 136 -1.31 -7.97 -1.91
C VAL A 136 -1.83 -7.00 -0.84
N MET A 137 -2.51 -7.53 0.14
CA MET A 137 -2.98 -6.74 1.28
C MET A 137 -1.84 -6.54 2.28
N LEU A 138 -1.44 -5.32 2.49
CA LEU A 138 -0.42 -4.94 3.48
C LEU A 138 -0.94 -5.03 4.92
N ASN A 139 -0.05 -5.12 5.91
CA ASN A 139 -0.43 -5.05 7.33
C ASN A 139 -1.01 -3.68 7.74
N SER A 140 -0.79 -2.65 6.94
CA SER A 140 -1.41 -1.32 7.08
C SER A 140 -2.89 -1.29 6.69
N GLY A 141 -3.41 -2.35 6.02
CA GLY A 141 -4.78 -2.43 5.55
C GLY A 141 -5.01 -1.90 4.13
N TYR A 142 -3.96 -1.47 3.44
CA TYR A 142 -4.04 -1.04 2.04
C TYR A 142 -3.60 -2.15 1.09
N GLU A 143 -4.27 -2.25 -0.05
CA GLU A 143 -3.87 -3.14 -1.14
C GLU A 143 -2.76 -2.50 -1.98
N MET A 144 -1.75 -3.27 -2.32
CA MET A 144 -0.60 -2.85 -3.11
C MET A 144 -0.41 -3.77 -4.31
N PRO A 145 -0.23 -3.25 -5.55
CA PRO A 145 0.09 -4.09 -6.71
C PRO A 145 1.42 -4.84 -6.52
N ILE A 146 1.47 -6.10 -6.96
CA ILE A 146 2.65 -6.96 -6.79
C ILE A 146 3.73 -6.79 -7.87
N LEU A 147 3.48 -5.94 -8.86
CA LEU A 147 4.42 -5.66 -9.94
C LEU A 147 4.33 -4.18 -10.31
N GLY A 148 5.46 -3.51 -10.43
CA GLY A 148 5.51 -2.06 -10.64
C GLY A 148 6.62 -1.61 -11.57
N LEU A 149 6.78 -0.29 -11.68
CA LEU A 149 7.87 0.38 -12.38
C LEU A 149 8.85 0.98 -11.37
N GLY A 150 10.12 0.53 -11.39
CA GLY A 150 11.23 1.19 -10.74
C GLY A 150 11.76 2.35 -11.58
N THR A 151 12.02 3.50 -10.95
CA THR A 151 12.43 4.73 -11.68
C THR A 151 13.87 5.13 -11.42
N TYR A 152 14.66 4.34 -10.73
CA TYR A 152 16.08 4.60 -10.52
C TYR A 152 16.80 4.82 -11.84
N SER A 153 17.56 5.91 -11.96
CA SER A 153 18.30 6.33 -13.17
C SER A 153 17.45 6.84 -14.35
N LEU A 154 16.16 7.02 -14.16
CA LEU A 154 15.31 7.70 -15.13
C LEU A 154 15.11 9.15 -14.69
N HIS A 155 15.36 10.11 -15.61
CA HIS A 155 15.31 11.54 -15.29
C HIS A 155 14.60 12.34 -16.37
N GLY A 156 14.09 13.53 -16.02
CA GLY A 156 13.49 14.49 -16.95
C GLY A 156 12.35 13.88 -17.78
N ASP A 157 12.34 14.15 -19.06
CA ASP A 157 11.31 13.62 -19.96
C ASP A 157 11.33 12.09 -20.08
N THR A 158 12.47 11.45 -19.84
CA THR A 158 12.58 9.99 -19.88
C THR A 158 11.71 9.35 -18.78
N VAL A 159 11.80 9.82 -17.52
CA VAL A 159 10.97 9.29 -16.46
C VAL A 159 9.50 9.60 -16.66
N LYS A 160 9.16 10.82 -17.15
CA LYS A 160 7.76 11.18 -17.46
C LYS A 160 7.17 10.24 -18.51
N ASN A 161 7.88 9.99 -19.59
CA ASN A 161 7.45 9.09 -20.66
C ASN A 161 7.32 7.65 -20.15
N SER A 162 8.25 7.18 -19.31
CA SER A 162 8.21 5.84 -18.73
C SER A 162 7.00 5.65 -17.82
N VAL A 163 6.73 6.62 -16.92
CA VAL A 163 5.56 6.58 -16.04
C VAL A 163 4.26 6.63 -16.86
N THR A 164 4.18 7.52 -17.85
CA THR A 164 3.02 7.61 -18.74
C THR A 164 2.78 6.29 -19.48
N ALA A 165 3.82 5.69 -20.06
CA ALA A 165 3.72 4.39 -20.73
C ALA A 165 3.29 3.28 -19.75
N ALA A 166 3.86 3.25 -18.54
CA ALA A 166 3.51 2.30 -17.51
C ALA A 166 2.03 2.38 -17.12
N LEU A 167 1.52 3.58 -16.83
CA LEU A 167 0.11 3.79 -16.49
C LEU A 167 -0.83 3.38 -17.65
N ASN A 168 -0.47 3.71 -18.89
CA ASN A 168 -1.22 3.33 -20.08
C ASN A 168 -1.25 1.82 -20.33
N HIS A 169 -0.21 1.10 -19.90
CA HIS A 169 -0.13 -0.37 -19.99
C HIS A 169 -0.71 -1.09 -18.78
N GLY A 170 -1.32 -0.38 -17.82
CA GLY A 170 -1.97 -0.99 -16.66
C GLY A 170 -1.09 -1.15 -15.42
N VAL A 171 0.16 -0.68 -15.44
CA VAL A 171 0.98 -0.60 -14.22
C VAL A 171 0.33 0.38 -13.25
N ARG A 172 0.25 -0.01 -11.98
CA ARG A 172 -0.37 0.79 -10.91
C ARG A 172 0.54 1.00 -9.71
N LEU A 173 1.80 0.55 -9.77
CA LEU A 173 2.82 0.74 -8.75
C LEU A 173 4.00 1.50 -9.35
N ILE A 174 4.35 2.64 -8.78
CA ILE A 174 5.48 3.48 -9.19
C ILE A 174 6.42 3.65 -8.00
N ASP A 175 7.67 3.22 -8.14
CA ASP A 175 8.71 3.33 -7.12
C ASP A 175 9.70 4.44 -7.47
N THR A 176 9.88 5.38 -6.54
CA THR A 176 10.90 6.42 -6.61
C THR A 176 11.60 6.62 -5.27
N ALA A 177 12.46 7.61 -5.16
CA ALA A 177 13.13 8.04 -3.95
C ALA A 177 13.66 9.48 -4.09
N TYR A 178 13.82 10.19 -2.98
CA TYR A 178 14.50 11.48 -2.95
C TYR A 178 15.84 11.46 -3.69
N MET A 179 16.67 10.44 -3.45
CA MET A 179 18.01 10.32 -4.07
C MET A 179 17.98 10.13 -5.59
N TYR A 180 16.83 9.80 -6.17
CA TYR A 180 16.73 9.66 -7.62
C TYR A 180 16.55 11.00 -8.33
N GLY A 181 16.14 12.05 -7.60
CA GLY A 181 15.99 13.41 -8.11
C GLY A 181 14.95 13.53 -9.24
N ASN A 182 13.90 12.70 -9.20
CA ASN A 182 12.89 12.61 -10.26
C ASN A 182 11.44 12.63 -9.75
N GLU A 183 11.25 12.85 -8.44
CA GLU A 183 9.91 12.88 -7.82
C GLU A 183 8.97 13.89 -8.46
N LYS A 184 9.49 15.07 -8.82
CA LYS A 184 8.71 16.13 -9.47
C LYS A 184 8.12 15.69 -10.80
N GLU A 185 8.95 15.12 -11.66
CA GLU A 185 8.54 14.65 -13.00
C GLU A 185 7.56 13.48 -12.90
N ILE A 186 7.70 12.62 -11.89
CA ILE A 186 6.76 11.53 -11.61
C ILE A 186 5.40 12.09 -11.17
N GLY A 187 5.39 13.06 -10.26
CA GLY A 187 4.17 13.74 -9.85
C GLY A 187 3.46 14.43 -11.03
N GLU A 188 4.22 15.11 -11.90
CA GLU A 188 3.68 15.72 -13.13
C GLU A 188 3.06 14.66 -14.07
N ALA A 189 3.69 13.50 -14.26
CA ALA A 189 3.18 12.43 -15.11
C ALA A 189 1.89 11.81 -14.52
N ILE A 190 1.83 11.61 -13.20
CA ILE A 190 0.65 11.08 -12.51
C ILE A 190 -0.53 12.05 -12.63
N ARG A 191 -0.34 13.34 -12.36
CA ARG A 191 -1.40 14.35 -12.48
C ARG A 191 -1.89 14.56 -13.92
N ALA A 192 -1.05 14.29 -14.91
CA ALA A 192 -1.41 14.37 -16.32
C ALA A 192 -2.09 13.09 -16.83
N SER A 193 -2.13 12.03 -16.06
CA SER A 193 -2.73 10.75 -16.43
C SER A 193 -4.25 10.79 -16.29
N ASP A 194 -4.95 10.01 -17.14
CA ASP A 194 -6.39 9.75 -16.99
C ASP A 194 -6.70 8.67 -15.94
N VAL A 195 -5.67 8.05 -15.33
CA VAL A 195 -5.84 7.04 -14.27
C VAL A 195 -6.18 7.75 -12.95
N PRO A 196 -7.27 7.37 -12.26
CA PRO A 196 -7.60 7.94 -10.97
C PRO A 196 -6.45 7.80 -9.96
N ARG A 197 -6.20 8.85 -9.16
CA ARG A 197 -5.08 8.86 -8.19
C ARG A 197 -5.16 7.68 -7.21
N GLU A 198 -6.35 7.31 -6.79
CA GLU A 198 -6.61 6.20 -5.86
C GLU A 198 -6.27 4.82 -6.42
N GLU A 199 -6.14 4.67 -7.73
CA GLU A 199 -5.70 3.44 -8.38
C GLU A 199 -4.17 3.33 -8.47
N ILE A 200 -3.42 4.43 -8.23
CA ILE A 200 -1.97 4.46 -8.37
C ILE A 200 -1.33 4.37 -7.00
N PHE A 201 -0.47 3.38 -6.80
CA PHE A 201 0.31 3.19 -5.59
C PHE A 201 1.72 3.77 -5.79
N VAL A 202 2.07 4.80 -5.03
CA VAL A 202 3.33 5.54 -5.19
C VAL A 202 4.22 5.33 -3.97
N PHE A 203 5.45 4.86 -4.24
CA PHE A 203 6.54 4.80 -3.26
C PHE A 203 7.46 6.01 -3.39
N THR A 204 7.94 6.52 -2.24
CA THR A 204 9.17 7.29 -2.18
C THR A 204 9.95 6.95 -0.93
N LYS A 205 11.18 7.46 -0.81
CA LYS A 205 12.12 7.10 0.25
C LYS A 205 12.86 8.34 0.74
N ILE A 206 13.04 8.45 2.06
CA ILE A 206 13.96 9.40 2.67
C ILE A 206 15.31 8.74 2.96
N TYR A 207 16.39 9.51 2.90
CA TYR A 207 17.77 9.01 2.92
C TYR A 207 18.47 9.34 4.24
N PRO A 208 19.37 8.47 4.76
CA PRO A 208 20.17 8.75 5.94
C PRO A 208 20.98 10.07 5.86
N GLY A 209 21.29 10.64 7.01
CA GLY A 209 22.00 11.92 7.14
C GLY A 209 21.02 13.07 7.39
N GLU A 210 21.10 14.14 6.63
CA GLU A 210 20.33 15.36 6.87
C GLU A 210 18.81 15.14 6.94
N GLN A 211 18.27 14.22 6.11
CA GLN A 211 16.85 13.91 6.13
C GLN A 211 16.42 13.13 7.39
N PHE A 212 17.27 12.25 7.93
CA PHE A 212 17.00 11.58 9.19
C PHE A 212 17.21 12.49 10.40
N GLU A 213 18.01 13.54 10.28
CA GLU A 213 18.14 14.58 11.30
C GLU A 213 16.94 15.52 11.34
N ASN A 214 16.33 15.80 10.18
CA ASN A 214 15.18 16.69 10.00
C ASN A 214 14.02 16.00 9.26
N PRO A 215 13.48 14.88 9.78
CA PRO A 215 12.60 14.00 9.02
C PRO A 215 11.25 14.64 8.67
N GLU A 216 10.65 15.45 9.55
CA GLU A 216 9.37 16.10 9.27
C GLU A 216 9.48 17.03 8.05
N LYS A 217 10.62 17.75 7.92
CA LYS A 217 10.87 18.58 6.75
C LYS A 217 11.06 17.73 5.50
N ALA A 218 11.84 16.66 5.58
CA ALA A 218 12.09 15.76 4.45
C ALA A 218 10.80 15.13 3.92
N ILE A 219 9.90 14.71 4.81
CA ILE A 219 8.61 14.14 4.45
C ILE A 219 7.72 15.19 3.79
N GLN A 220 7.67 16.41 4.34
CA GLN A 220 6.88 17.48 3.74
C GLN A 220 7.44 17.89 2.38
N ASP A 221 8.77 18.00 2.22
CA ASP A 221 9.41 18.29 0.95
C ASP A 221 9.07 17.23 -0.12
N ALA A 222 9.00 15.94 0.24
CA ALA A 222 8.60 14.86 -0.67
C ALA A 222 7.11 14.98 -1.09
N LEU A 223 6.22 15.29 -0.13
CA LEU A 223 4.80 15.54 -0.41
C LEU A 223 4.62 16.74 -1.35
N ASP A 224 5.32 17.84 -1.10
CA ASP A 224 5.25 19.06 -1.91
C ASP A 224 5.87 18.85 -3.30
N THR A 225 6.94 18.04 -3.41
CA THR A 225 7.62 17.77 -4.68
C THR A 225 6.81 16.85 -5.58
N LEU A 226 6.25 15.78 -5.03
CA LEU A 226 5.37 14.86 -5.76
C LEU A 226 4.02 15.54 -6.11
N ASP A 227 3.46 16.33 -5.19
CA ASP A 227 2.20 17.06 -5.38
C ASP A 227 1.07 16.16 -5.90
N ILE A 228 0.81 15.04 -5.19
CA ILE A 228 -0.17 13.98 -5.55
C ILE A 228 -1.14 13.65 -4.42
N ASP A 229 -1.49 14.62 -3.58
CA ASP A 229 -2.38 14.59 -2.42
C ASP A 229 -1.82 13.78 -1.23
N TYR A 230 -1.39 12.56 -1.41
CA TYR A 230 -0.82 11.66 -0.39
C TYR A 230 0.21 10.72 -1.03
N ILE A 231 1.04 10.11 -0.20
CA ILE A 231 2.00 9.07 -0.57
C ILE A 231 1.49 7.72 -0.07
N ASP A 232 1.46 6.70 -0.93
CA ASP A 232 0.94 5.38 -0.55
C ASP A 232 1.94 4.61 0.32
N MET A 233 3.25 4.73 0.05
CA MET A 233 4.29 4.10 0.86
C MET A 233 5.51 4.99 0.96
N MET A 234 5.98 5.24 2.19
CA MET A 234 7.27 5.89 2.42
C MET A 234 8.24 4.92 3.08
N LEU A 235 9.46 4.82 2.53
CA LEU A 235 10.50 3.96 3.06
C LEU A 235 11.62 4.78 3.71
N LEU A 236 12.28 4.20 4.72
CA LEU A 236 13.65 4.54 5.02
C LEU A 236 14.54 3.85 3.99
N HIS A 237 15.36 4.61 3.25
CA HIS A 237 16.11 4.10 2.10
C HIS A 237 17.25 3.15 2.50
N HIS A 238 17.88 3.41 3.63
CA HIS A 238 18.93 2.57 4.24
C HIS A 238 18.88 2.69 5.76
N PRO A 239 19.41 1.70 6.51
CA PRO A 239 19.71 1.88 7.92
C PRO A 239 20.69 3.05 8.14
N GLY A 240 20.57 3.74 9.26
CA GLY A 240 21.48 4.82 9.56
C GLY A 240 21.21 5.50 10.90
N ALA A 241 22.09 6.42 11.29
CA ALA A 241 21.87 7.20 12.50
C ALA A 241 20.53 7.94 12.42
N ASN A 242 19.75 7.91 13.51
CA ASN A 242 18.42 8.51 13.63
C ASN A 242 17.30 7.82 12.80
N ASP A 243 17.48 6.61 12.33
CA ASP A 243 16.47 5.87 11.56
C ASP A 243 15.16 5.67 12.34
N VAL A 244 15.21 5.27 13.63
CA VAL A 244 14.03 5.21 14.49
C VAL A 244 13.34 6.57 14.61
N LYS A 245 14.11 7.66 14.79
CA LYS A 245 13.55 9.02 14.82
C LYS A 245 12.83 9.38 13.50
N ALA A 246 13.46 9.04 12.38
CA ALA A 246 12.89 9.28 11.06
C ALA A 246 11.61 8.46 10.84
N TYR A 247 11.61 7.20 11.24
CA TYR A 247 10.44 6.34 11.16
C TYR A 247 9.27 6.84 12.00
N LEU A 248 9.52 7.22 13.27
CA LEU A 248 8.51 7.80 14.17
C LEU A 248 7.96 9.14 13.65
N ALA A 249 8.74 9.88 12.86
CA ALA A 249 8.23 11.06 12.17
C ALA A 249 7.27 10.66 11.04
N ILE A 250 7.58 9.62 10.24
CA ILE A 250 6.67 9.12 9.20
C ILE A 250 5.34 8.64 9.84
N GLU A 251 5.38 7.97 11.00
CA GLU A 251 4.16 7.54 11.71
C GLU A 251 3.20 8.70 11.98
N LYS A 252 3.69 9.89 12.33
CA LYS A 252 2.85 11.09 12.53
C LYS A 252 2.13 11.53 11.24
N PHE A 253 2.79 11.37 10.08
CA PHE A 253 2.17 11.66 8.79
C PHE A 253 1.17 10.58 8.36
N VAL A 254 1.35 9.33 8.82
CA VAL A 254 0.33 8.28 8.69
C VAL A 254 -0.91 8.63 9.51
N GLU A 255 -0.75 9.08 10.75
CA GLU A 255 -1.88 9.54 11.59
C GLU A 255 -2.64 10.72 10.96
N GLN A 256 -1.96 11.57 10.18
CA GLN A 256 -2.56 12.68 9.45
C GLN A 256 -3.20 12.25 8.12
N GLY A 257 -3.08 10.99 7.71
CA GLY A 257 -3.57 10.49 6.43
C GLY A 257 -2.79 10.96 5.21
N LYS A 258 -1.61 11.58 5.39
CA LYS A 258 -0.73 12.04 4.31
C LYS A 258 0.17 10.94 3.75
N ILE A 259 0.43 9.91 4.55
CA ILE A 259 1.13 8.68 4.17
C ILE A 259 0.23 7.52 4.56
N ARG A 260 0.11 6.51 3.69
CA ARG A 260 -0.77 5.35 3.93
C ARG A 260 -0.04 4.19 4.59
N SER A 261 1.20 3.94 4.22
CA SER A 261 1.99 2.81 4.69
C SER A 261 3.45 3.19 4.89
N ILE A 262 4.15 2.46 5.76
CA ILE A 262 5.57 2.67 6.01
C ILE A 262 6.32 1.37 5.76
N GLY A 263 7.50 1.46 5.19
CA GLY A 263 8.40 0.34 4.97
C GLY A 263 9.87 0.72 5.15
N LEU A 264 10.72 -0.26 4.90
CA LEU A 264 12.16 -0.14 5.01
C LEU A 264 12.83 -0.61 3.71
N SER A 265 14.06 -0.17 3.46
CA SER A 265 14.85 -0.66 2.33
C SER A 265 16.27 -0.96 2.80
N ASN A 266 16.79 -2.13 2.40
CA ASN A 266 18.10 -2.64 2.81
C ASN A 266 18.21 -2.98 4.31
N TRP A 267 17.15 -3.55 4.89
CA TRP A 267 17.13 -4.13 6.24
C TRP A 267 17.20 -5.65 6.18
N TYR A 268 17.91 -6.23 7.15
CA TYR A 268 18.20 -7.66 7.27
C TYR A 268 17.76 -8.18 8.64
N ILE A 269 17.93 -9.49 8.89
CA ILE A 269 17.41 -10.17 10.10
C ILE A 269 17.99 -9.58 11.38
N GLU A 270 19.30 -9.25 11.38
CA GLU A 270 20.00 -8.80 12.58
C GLU A 270 19.47 -7.46 13.13
N GLU A 271 18.95 -6.59 12.23
CA GLU A 271 18.51 -5.24 12.63
C GLU A 271 17.01 -5.14 12.86
N ILE A 272 16.21 -6.01 12.22
CA ILE A 272 14.76 -5.79 12.12
C ILE A 272 14.03 -5.96 13.46
N ASP A 273 14.41 -6.93 14.27
CA ASP A 273 13.73 -7.19 15.55
C ASP A 273 13.93 -6.05 16.54
N ASP A 274 15.17 -5.57 16.66
CA ASP A 274 15.51 -4.44 17.51
C ASP A 274 14.83 -3.16 17.01
N PHE A 275 14.69 -3.00 15.70
CA PHE A 275 14.02 -1.84 15.08
C PHE A 275 12.50 -1.87 15.35
N ILE A 276 11.85 -3.01 15.11
CA ILE A 276 10.39 -3.16 15.33
C ILE A 276 10.04 -2.92 16.81
N ALA A 277 10.90 -3.29 17.73
CA ALA A 277 10.67 -3.07 19.17
C ALA A 277 10.67 -1.57 19.56
N GLN A 278 11.21 -0.68 18.73
CA GLN A 278 11.35 0.75 19.02
C GLN A 278 10.32 1.64 18.29
N VAL A 279 9.47 1.06 17.43
CA VAL A 279 8.48 1.78 16.63
C VAL A 279 7.06 1.36 16.97
N ASN A 280 6.05 2.17 16.64
CA ASN A 280 4.65 1.85 16.98
C ASN A 280 3.90 1.16 15.83
N ILE A 281 4.28 1.45 14.58
CA ILE A 281 3.71 0.85 13.37
C ILE A 281 4.76 -0.10 12.80
N LYS A 282 4.41 -1.39 12.74
CA LYS A 282 5.29 -2.39 12.13
C LYS A 282 5.45 -2.10 10.63
N PRO A 283 6.68 -2.20 10.06
CA PRO A 283 6.88 -2.04 8.62
C PRO A 283 5.94 -2.95 7.81
N ALA A 284 5.35 -2.41 6.76
CA ALA A 284 4.47 -3.16 5.89
C ALA A 284 5.23 -3.91 4.78
N LEU A 285 6.43 -3.40 4.46
CA LEU A 285 7.24 -3.91 3.37
C LEU A 285 8.73 -3.68 3.67
N ILE A 286 9.55 -4.61 3.19
CA ILE A 286 11.01 -4.44 3.09
C ILE A 286 11.43 -4.62 1.62
N GLN A 287 12.19 -3.64 1.13
CA GLN A 287 12.70 -3.59 -0.24
C GLN A 287 14.21 -3.84 -0.25
N ASN A 288 14.63 -5.01 -0.75
CA ASN A 288 16.04 -5.43 -0.82
C ASN A 288 16.46 -5.78 -2.24
N GLU A 289 17.78 -5.90 -2.48
CA GLU A 289 18.30 -6.51 -3.69
C GLU A 289 17.94 -7.99 -3.72
N ILE A 290 17.13 -8.41 -4.70
CA ILE A 290 16.81 -9.82 -4.89
C ILE A 290 16.75 -10.12 -6.39
N HIS A 291 17.51 -11.13 -6.81
CA HIS A 291 17.54 -11.64 -8.18
C HIS A 291 18.04 -13.10 -8.21
N PRO A 292 18.00 -13.82 -9.34
CA PRO A 292 18.39 -15.24 -9.39
C PRO A 292 19.75 -15.59 -8.81
N TYR A 293 20.73 -14.67 -8.81
CA TYR A 293 22.08 -14.91 -8.28
C TYR A 293 22.25 -14.45 -6.82
N TYR A 294 21.27 -13.72 -6.29
CA TYR A 294 21.20 -13.25 -4.89
C TYR A 294 19.76 -13.33 -4.39
N GLN A 295 19.41 -14.46 -3.78
CA GLN A 295 18.01 -14.83 -3.56
C GLN A 295 17.46 -14.51 -2.18
N GLU A 296 18.31 -14.21 -1.21
CA GLU A 296 17.94 -13.83 0.16
C GLU A 296 16.90 -14.76 0.83
N LYS A 297 17.01 -16.07 0.63
CA LYS A 297 15.97 -17.05 1.02
C LYS A 297 15.61 -16.96 2.51
N GLU A 298 16.61 -16.88 3.39
CA GLU A 298 16.40 -16.81 4.84
C GLU A 298 15.75 -15.49 5.24
N VAL A 299 16.17 -14.37 4.64
CA VAL A 299 15.60 -13.04 4.90
C VAL A 299 14.15 -12.97 4.43
N VAL A 300 13.88 -13.48 3.22
CA VAL A 300 12.52 -13.52 2.64
C VAL A 300 11.59 -14.35 3.54
N GLU A 301 11.99 -15.55 3.94
CA GLU A 301 11.22 -16.42 4.82
C GLU A 301 10.97 -15.74 6.18
N TYR A 302 12.01 -15.14 6.74
CA TYR A 302 11.90 -14.44 8.04
C TYR A 302 10.91 -13.29 8.00
N MET A 303 10.98 -12.43 6.96
CA MET A 303 10.07 -11.29 6.81
C MET A 303 8.64 -11.73 6.54
N HIS A 304 8.44 -12.77 5.71
CA HIS A 304 7.13 -13.37 5.49
C HIS A 304 6.52 -13.91 6.80
N ASN A 305 7.31 -14.57 7.64
CA ASN A 305 6.87 -15.03 8.96
C ASN A 305 6.47 -13.89 9.90
N LEU A 306 7.03 -12.70 9.71
CA LEU A 306 6.59 -11.49 10.40
C LEU A 306 5.35 -10.84 9.75
N GLY A 307 4.85 -11.36 8.62
CA GLY A 307 3.76 -10.76 7.84
C GLY A 307 4.18 -9.44 7.16
N ILE A 308 5.45 -9.32 6.78
CA ILE A 308 6.04 -8.19 6.07
C ILE A 308 6.25 -8.60 4.61
N VAL A 309 5.74 -7.80 3.68
CA VAL A 309 5.90 -8.04 2.24
C VAL A 309 7.34 -7.78 1.82
N MET A 310 7.90 -8.68 1.00
CA MET A 310 9.21 -8.48 0.38
C MET A 310 9.08 -7.90 -1.02
N GLN A 311 9.95 -6.94 -1.35
CA GLN A 311 10.03 -6.33 -2.68
C GLN A 311 11.48 -6.35 -3.18
N ALA A 312 11.64 -6.78 -4.44
CA ALA A 312 12.93 -6.85 -5.12
C ALA A 312 13.22 -5.56 -5.89
N TRP A 313 14.29 -4.84 -5.50
CA TRP A 313 14.95 -3.94 -6.42
C TRP A 313 16.04 -4.69 -7.18
N TYR A 314 16.43 -4.21 -8.36
CA TYR A 314 17.31 -4.92 -9.31
C TYR A 314 16.86 -6.35 -9.64
N PRO A 315 15.59 -6.60 -9.97
CA PRO A 315 15.14 -7.97 -10.26
C PRO A 315 15.90 -8.66 -11.37
N PHE A 316 16.57 -7.90 -12.26
CA PHE A 316 17.44 -8.39 -13.32
C PHE A 316 18.95 -8.23 -13.00
N GLY A 317 19.32 -8.09 -11.74
CA GLY A 317 20.71 -7.98 -11.29
C GLY A 317 21.34 -6.59 -11.44
N GLY A 318 20.62 -5.60 -11.94
CA GLY A 318 21.06 -4.21 -11.96
C GLY A 318 22.13 -3.85 -12.98
N ARG A 319 22.76 -2.68 -12.76
CA ARG A 319 23.71 -2.10 -13.72
C ARG A 319 24.91 -3.00 -13.97
N GLY A 320 25.19 -3.27 -15.26
CA GLY A 320 26.32 -4.10 -15.68
C GLY A 320 26.07 -5.60 -15.62
N HIS A 321 25.03 -6.07 -14.92
CA HIS A 321 24.74 -7.48 -14.71
C HIS A 321 23.49 -7.97 -15.45
N THR A 322 22.57 -7.10 -15.83
CA THR A 322 21.30 -7.43 -16.51
C THR A 322 21.52 -8.28 -17.76
N GLY A 323 22.49 -7.93 -18.61
CA GLY A 323 22.75 -8.68 -19.83
C GLY A 323 23.19 -10.13 -19.57
N ALA A 324 24.05 -10.34 -18.58
CA ALA A 324 24.50 -11.68 -18.19
C ALA A 324 23.35 -12.52 -17.62
N MET A 325 22.50 -11.91 -16.80
CA MET A 325 21.36 -12.58 -16.20
C MET A 325 20.28 -12.96 -17.22
N LEU A 326 19.91 -12.05 -18.12
CA LEU A 326 18.93 -12.33 -19.17
C LEU A 326 19.42 -13.33 -20.22
N SER A 327 20.75 -13.55 -20.32
CA SER A 327 21.36 -14.55 -21.19
C SER A 327 21.78 -15.84 -20.46
N ASP A 328 21.43 -15.99 -19.18
CA ASP A 328 21.68 -17.24 -18.46
C ASP A 328 20.97 -18.42 -19.14
N LYS A 329 21.68 -19.52 -19.30
CA LYS A 329 21.18 -20.68 -20.06
C LYS A 329 19.96 -21.34 -19.43
N THR A 330 19.91 -21.43 -18.11
CA THR A 330 18.77 -21.99 -17.38
C THR A 330 17.54 -21.13 -17.63
N ILE A 331 17.66 -19.82 -17.44
CA ILE A 331 16.57 -18.86 -17.64
C ILE A 331 16.13 -18.83 -19.11
N SER A 332 17.08 -18.81 -20.05
CA SER A 332 16.78 -18.78 -21.49
C SER A 332 16.07 -20.05 -21.97
N ASN A 333 16.44 -21.22 -21.46
CA ASN A 333 15.79 -22.48 -21.81
C ASN A 333 14.33 -22.52 -21.28
N ILE A 334 14.12 -22.03 -20.06
CA ILE A 334 12.77 -21.91 -19.49
C ILE A 334 11.94 -20.92 -20.32
N ALA A 335 12.52 -19.78 -20.69
CA ALA A 335 11.85 -18.78 -21.51
C ALA A 335 11.41 -19.34 -22.88
N GLU A 336 12.29 -20.11 -23.54
CA GLU A 336 11.98 -20.79 -24.81
C GLU A 336 10.83 -21.80 -24.65
N SER A 337 10.82 -22.59 -23.54
CA SER A 337 9.79 -23.61 -23.31
C SER A 337 8.39 -23.00 -23.12
N HIS A 338 8.30 -21.80 -22.57
CA HIS A 338 7.05 -21.06 -22.34
C HIS A 338 6.71 -20.08 -23.49
N GLY A 339 7.64 -19.85 -24.44
CA GLY A 339 7.46 -18.87 -25.50
C GLY A 339 7.42 -17.43 -25.02
N VAL A 340 8.11 -17.13 -23.91
CA VAL A 340 8.22 -15.82 -23.27
C VAL A 340 9.67 -15.33 -23.22
N SER A 341 9.93 -14.12 -22.74
CA SER A 341 11.28 -13.62 -22.57
C SER A 341 11.92 -14.05 -21.24
N ALA A 342 13.25 -13.98 -21.18
CA ALA A 342 14.01 -14.21 -19.94
C ALA A 342 13.61 -13.23 -18.83
N ALA A 343 13.28 -11.99 -19.18
CA ALA A 343 12.78 -10.99 -18.23
C ALA A 343 11.44 -11.42 -17.61
N GLN A 344 10.51 -11.91 -18.43
CA GLN A 344 9.23 -12.42 -17.96
C GLN A 344 9.39 -13.63 -17.02
N VAL A 345 10.31 -14.56 -17.34
CA VAL A 345 10.63 -15.70 -16.46
C VAL A 345 11.12 -15.23 -15.09
N ILE A 346 12.06 -14.29 -15.03
CA ILE A 346 12.60 -13.78 -13.78
C ILE A 346 11.51 -13.07 -12.97
N LEU A 347 10.69 -12.25 -13.60
CA LEU A 347 9.59 -11.56 -12.90
C LEU A 347 8.56 -12.57 -12.38
N ARG A 348 8.14 -13.55 -13.19
CA ARG A 348 7.22 -14.60 -12.76
C ARG A 348 7.78 -15.40 -11.58
N TRP A 349 9.08 -15.70 -11.59
CA TRP A 349 9.78 -16.39 -10.51
C TRP A 349 9.73 -15.58 -9.20
N HIS A 350 9.92 -14.24 -9.23
CA HIS A 350 9.76 -13.41 -8.03
C HIS A 350 8.34 -13.52 -7.49
N LEU A 351 7.35 -13.34 -8.37
CA LEU A 351 5.93 -13.33 -7.98
C LEU A 351 5.49 -14.68 -7.39
N GLN A 352 5.96 -15.81 -7.94
CA GLN A 352 5.65 -17.14 -7.40
C GLN A 352 6.34 -17.42 -6.05
N ARG A 353 7.34 -16.62 -5.68
CA ARG A 353 7.99 -16.64 -4.36
C ARG A 353 7.35 -15.67 -3.36
N GLY A 354 6.24 -15.03 -3.69
CA GLY A 354 5.64 -13.98 -2.85
C GLY A 354 6.49 -12.70 -2.76
N ILE A 355 7.29 -12.42 -3.78
CA ILE A 355 8.17 -11.24 -3.82
C ILE A 355 7.65 -10.27 -4.89
N VAL A 356 7.35 -9.05 -4.48
CA VAL A 356 6.98 -7.94 -5.38
C VAL A 356 8.19 -7.53 -6.20
N ALA A 357 8.02 -7.22 -7.48
CA ALA A 357 9.13 -6.80 -8.35
C ALA A 357 8.89 -5.42 -8.97
N ILE A 358 9.97 -4.63 -9.08
CA ILE A 358 9.94 -3.27 -9.66
C ILE A 358 11.00 -3.10 -10.75
N PRO A 359 10.86 -3.80 -11.90
CA PRO A 359 11.78 -3.61 -13.01
C PRO A 359 11.71 -2.17 -13.54
N GLY A 360 12.88 -1.57 -13.82
CA GLY A 360 12.98 -0.27 -14.46
C GLY A 360 13.15 -0.39 -15.98
N SER A 361 12.47 0.47 -16.74
CA SER A 361 12.70 0.60 -18.18
C SER A 361 12.29 1.99 -18.70
N SER A 362 13.03 2.48 -19.69
CA SER A 362 12.67 3.65 -20.49
C SER A 362 12.02 3.27 -21.84
N ASN A 363 11.97 1.97 -22.17
CA ASN A 363 11.37 1.46 -23.38
C ASN A 363 9.92 1.02 -23.11
N PRO A 364 8.90 1.64 -23.74
CA PRO A 364 7.50 1.25 -23.56
C PRO A 364 7.20 -0.22 -23.87
N ASP A 365 7.87 -0.81 -24.88
CA ASP A 365 7.68 -2.22 -25.22
C ASP A 365 8.18 -3.14 -24.11
N HIS A 366 9.30 -2.82 -23.47
CA HIS A 366 9.78 -3.58 -22.32
C HIS A 366 8.87 -3.39 -21.08
N ILE A 367 8.27 -2.20 -20.91
CA ILE A 367 7.31 -1.97 -19.83
C ILE A 367 6.08 -2.85 -20.02
N LEU A 368 5.54 -2.92 -21.25
CA LEU A 368 4.43 -3.81 -21.60
C LEU A 368 4.80 -5.28 -21.41
N GLU A 369 5.99 -5.68 -21.86
CA GLU A 369 6.51 -7.04 -21.68
C GLU A 369 6.60 -7.43 -20.22
N ASN A 370 7.16 -6.53 -19.38
CA ASN A 370 7.32 -6.77 -17.94
C ASN A 370 5.98 -6.95 -17.20
N ILE A 371 4.90 -6.31 -17.63
CA ILE A 371 3.58 -6.50 -17.00
C ILE A 371 2.85 -7.74 -17.55
N SER A 372 3.28 -8.31 -18.66
CA SER A 372 2.65 -9.44 -19.34
C SER A 372 3.19 -10.79 -18.81
N VAL A 373 3.08 -11.02 -17.49
CA VAL A 373 3.69 -12.19 -16.80
C VAL A 373 2.65 -13.09 -16.11
N PHE A 374 1.36 -12.84 -16.32
CA PHE A 374 0.30 -13.53 -15.59
C PHE A 374 -0.32 -14.70 -16.40
N ASP A 375 -0.01 -14.83 -17.69
CA ASP A 375 -0.60 -15.82 -18.59
C ASP A 375 0.15 -17.17 -18.63
N PHE A 376 1.21 -17.33 -17.87
CA PHE A 376 1.98 -18.58 -17.74
C PHE A 376 2.42 -18.80 -16.30
N GLU A 377 2.79 -20.01 -15.97
CA GLU A 377 3.25 -20.41 -14.64
C GLU A 377 4.52 -21.27 -14.75
N LEU A 378 5.50 -20.99 -13.90
CA LEU A 378 6.68 -21.80 -13.78
C LEU A 378 6.37 -23.04 -12.96
N THR A 379 6.79 -24.20 -13.45
CA THR A 379 6.67 -25.48 -12.74
C THR A 379 7.59 -25.51 -11.53
N ASP A 380 7.30 -26.40 -10.56
CA ASP A 380 8.16 -26.59 -9.38
C ASP A 380 9.60 -26.88 -9.78
N LYS A 381 9.81 -27.69 -10.86
CA LYS A 381 11.13 -27.99 -11.36
C LYS A 381 11.87 -26.75 -11.91
N GLU A 382 11.18 -25.88 -12.63
CA GLU A 382 11.76 -24.62 -13.13
C GLU A 382 12.08 -23.67 -11.99
N MET A 383 11.21 -23.61 -10.98
CA MET A 383 11.46 -22.84 -9.74
C MET A 383 12.72 -23.37 -9.01
N GLU A 384 12.89 -24.68 -8.91
CA GLU A 384 14.09 -25.31 -8.35
C GLU A 384 15.35 -25.03 -9.20
N ASP A 385 15.24 -25.09 -10.53
CA ASP A 385 16.34 -24.80 -11.44
C ASP A 385 16.83 -23.35 -11.31
N ILE A 386 15.91 -22.39 -11.18
CA ILE A 386 16.27 -20.99 -10.91
C ILE A 386 16.80 -20.84 -9.47
N ALA A 387 16.22 -21.56 -8.50
CA ALA A 387 16.72 -21.56 -7.13
C ALA A 387 18.18 -22.07 -7.00
N ALA A 388 18.60 -22.96 -7.90
CA ALA A 388 19.98 -23.47 -7.96
C ALA A 388 20.98 -22.45 -8.54
N LEU A 389 20.53 -21.34 -9.11
CA LEU A 389 21.39 -20.27 -9.62
C LEU A 389 21.92 -19.35 -8.52
N ASP A 390 21.44 -19.49 -7.29
CA ASP A 390 21.88 -18.68 -6.15
C ASP A 390 23.39 -18.80 -5.93
N ARG A 391 24.06 -17.67 -5.91
CA ARG A 391 25.52 -17.57 -5.72
C ARG A 391 25.88 -16.73 -4.52
N ASN A 392 24.87 -16.19 -3.81
CA ASN A 392 25.03 -15.14 -2.80
C ASN A 392 25.84 -13.95 -3.35
N GLU A 393 25.59 -13.59 -4.62
CA GLU A 393 26.32 -12.59 -5.39
C GLU A 393 25.54 -11.28 -5.40
N LYS A 394 25.74 -10.45 -4.40
CA LYS A 394 25.19 -9.11 -4.31
C LYS A 394 25.90 -8.17 -5.29
N HIS A 395 25.14 -7.41 -6.06
CA HIS A 395 25.69 -6.54 -7.12
C HIS A 395 25.83 -5.08 -6.70
N ASP A 396 25.15 -4.67 -5.64
CA ASP A 396 25.33 -3.33 -5.08
C ASP A 396 26.02 -3.40 -3.72
N TRP A 397 26.65 -2.30 -3.31
CA TRP A 397 27.49 -2.22 -2.10
C TRP A 397 26.71 -1.90 -0.81
N TYR A 398 25.41 -1.68 -0.89
CA TYR A 398 24.56 -1.36 0.26
C TYR A 398 24.34 -2.54 1.20
#